data_bd16733aec96a66d5e81cec682d351af
#
_entry.id   bd16733aec96a66d5e81cec682d351af
#
_cell.length_a   1.000
_cell.length_b   1.000
_cell.length_c   1.000
_cell.angle_alpha   90.00
_cell.angle_beta   90.00
_cell.angle_gamma   90.00
#
_symmetry.space_group_name_H-M   'P 1'
#
loop_
_entity.id
_entity.type
_entity.pdbx_description
1 polymer ?
#
loop_
_entity_poly.entity_id
_entity_poly.type
_entity_poly.pdbx_seq_one_letter_code
_entity_poly.pdbx_strand_id
1 'polypeptide(L)'
;MNHSTLEIFIQVAETQSVTQAAKRLGRAQSNITTRIQQLEEELAVELFVRGNKKMVLSPAGVQFLSYARRILSLAEEAKQALHPTTPGGSLRLGAMEATAASRLPPLLTRFQQQCPQVDITLITQPTRQLTEGVLTAALDAALVCLPPGADGQPACPAELAFTPVFYETLMLV
;
A
#
# COMPACT_ATOMS: atom_id res chain seq x y z
N MET A 1 0.13 -20.00 8.27
CA MET A 1 -0.02 -18.76 7.49
C MET A 1 0.30 -19.01 6.02
N ASN A 2 -0.55 -18.61 5.07
CA ASN A 2 -0.33 -18.76 3.64
C ASN A 2 -0.78 -17.52 2.87
N HIS A 3 -0.41 -17.42 1.58
CA HIS A 3 -0.69 -16.27 0.71
C HIS A 3 -2.18 -15.86 0.72
N SER A 4 -3.07 -16.84 0.51
CA SER A 4 -4.52 -16.59 0.51
C SER A 4 -5.07 -16.08 1.85
N THR A 5 -4.49 -16.49 2.97
CA THR A 5 -4.87 -15.99 4.30
C THR A 5 -4.43 -14.53 4.49
N LEU A 6 -3.27 -14.15 3.99
CA LEU A 6 -2.79 -12.76 4.02
C LEU A 6 -3.66 -11.84 3.13
N GLU A 7 -4.04 -12.30 1.94
CA GLU A 7 -4.98 -11.56 1.07
C GLU A 7 -6.33 -11.32 1.78
N ILE A 8 -6.88 -12.36 2.41
CA ILE A 8 -8.13 -12.26 3.17
C ILE A 8 -7.99 -11.24 4.30
N PHE A 9 -6.91 -11.31 5.08
CA PHE A 9 -6.65 -10.39 6.17
C PHE A 9 -6.59 -8.93 5.69
N ILE A 10 -5.83 -8.66 4.61
CA ILE A 10 -5.71 -7.32 4.03
C ILE A 10 -7.07 -6.82 3.55
N GLN A 11 -7.86 -7.65 2.84
CA GLN A 11 -9.18 -7.24 2.35
C GLN A 11 -10.18 -6.95 3.48
N VAL A 12 -10.13 -7.68 4.58
CA VAL A 12 -10.95 -7.39 5.77
C VAL A 12 -10.50 -6.10 6.43
N ALA A 13 -9.19 -5.86 6.54
CA ALA A 13 -8.63 -4.62 7.10
C ALA A 13 -9.06 -3.38 6.29
N GLU A 14 -9.00 -3.45 4.96
CA GLU A 14 -9.35 -2.34 4.05
C GLU A 14 -10.85 -2.06 4.02
N THR A 15 -11.66 -3.11 4.00
CA THR A 15 -13.12 -2.95 3.94
C THR A 15 -13.77 -2.74 5.29
N GLN A 16 -13.06 -3.05 6.38
CA GLN A 16 -13.58 -3.11 7.75
C GLN A 16 -14.86 -3.97 7.87
N SER A 17 -15.03 -4.92 6.94
CA SER A 17 -16.25 -5.72 6.80
C SER A 17 -15.98 -7.09 6.20
N VAL A 18 -16.27 -8.14 6.94
CA VAL A 18 -16.19 -9.52 6.44
C VAL A 18 -17.07 -9.72 5.20
N THR A 19 -18.27 -9.15 5.20
CA THR A 19 -19.21 -9.26 4.07
C THR A 19 -18.65 -8.62 2.80
N GLN A 20 -18.09 -7.42 2.91
CA GLN A 20 -17.51 -6.73 1.74
C GLN A 20 -16.24 -7.43 1.27
N ALA A 21 -15.38 -7.88 2.17
CA ALA A 21 -14.20 -8.65 1.82
C ALA A 21 -14.57 -9.95 1.10
N ALA A 22 -15.58 -10.67 1.61
CA ALA A 22 -16.09 -11.88 0.97
C ALA A 22 -16.60 -11.63 -0.45
N LYS A 23 -17.34 -10.54 -0.65
CA LYS A 23 -17.84 -10.13 -1.97
C LYS A 23 -16.69 -9.80 -2.93
N ARG A 24 -15.68 -9.03 -2.49
CA ARG A 24 -14.52 -8.68 -3.31
C ARG A 24 -13.69 -9.89 -3.72
N LEU A 25 -13.53 -10.85 -2.80
CA LEU A 25 -12.74 -12.05 -3.04
C LEU A 25 -13.53 -13.21 -3.69
N GLY A 26 -14.83 -13.04 -3.94
CA GLY A 26 -15.69 -14.09 -4.49
C GLY A 26 -15.79 -15.31 -3.56
N ARG A 27 -15.77 -15.11 -2.23
CA ARG A 27 -15.77 -16.18 -1.22
C ARG A 27 -16.96 -16.08 -0.28
N ALA A 28 -17.30 -17.19 0.39
CA ALA A 28 -18.31 -17.21 1.44
C ALA A 28 -17.81 -16.46 2.70
N GLN A 29 -18.70 -15.74 3.39
CA GLN A 29 -18.35 -15.02 4.63
C GLN A 29 -17.83 -15.95 5.73
N SER A 30 -18.41 -17.16 5.84
CA SER A 30 -17.94 -18.18 6.78
C SER A 30 -16.48 -18.56 6.55
N ASN A 31 -16.06 -18.68 5.28
CA ASN A 31 -14.67 -18.95 4.92
C ASN A 31 -13.75 -17.82 5.38
N ILE A 32 -14.12 -16.55 5.13
CA ILE A 32 -13.36 -15.38 5.57
C ILE A 32 -13.20 -15.39 7.10
N THR A 33 -14.32 -15.57 7.82
CA THR A 33 -14.32 -15.59 9.30
C THR A 33 -13.42 -16.70 9.84
N THR A 34 -13.54 -17.92 9.34
CA THR A 34 -12.72 -19.05 9.76
C THR A 34 -11.24 -18.82 9.50
N ARG A 35 -10.89 -18.24 8.33
CA ARG A 35 -9.50 -17.95 7.99
C ARG A 35 -8.87 -16.88 8.87
N ILE A 36 -9.64 -15.85 9.24
CA ILE A 36 -9.16 -14.83 10.18
C ILE A 36 -8.96 -15.45 11.57
N GLN A 37 -9.90 -16.24 12.06
CA GLN A 37 -9.77 -16.92 13.35
C GLN A 37 -8.54 -17.84 13.39
N GLN A 38 -8.35 -18.67 12.37
CA GLN A 38 -7.17 -19.53 12.25
C GLN A 38 -5.85 -18.74 12.23
N LEU A 39 -5.84 -17.57 11.60
CA LEU A 39 -4.67 -16.70 11.58
C LEU A 39 -4.39 -16.13 12.97
N GLU A 40 -5.41 -15.65 13.67
CA GLU A 40 -5.29 -15.12 15.03
C GLU A 40 -4.84 -16.21 16.03
N GLU A 41 -5.37 -17.43 15.90
CA GLU A 41 -4.96 -18.60 16.67
C GLU A 41 -3.48 -18.97 16.41
N GLU A 42 -3.07 -19.02 15.13
CA GLU A 42 -1.70 -19.33 14.73
C GLU A 42 -0.69 -18.30 15.27
N LEU A 43 -1.08 -17.03 15.27
CA LEU A 43 -0.25 -15.94 15.77
C LEU A 43 -0.37 -15.71 17.29
N ALA A 44 -1.32 -16.37 17.93
CA ALA A 44 -1.67 -16.22 19.35
C ALA A 44 -1.97 -14.76 19.74
N VAL A 45 -2.59 -13.99 18.82
CA VAL A 45 -2.94 -12.58 19.01
C VAL A 45 -4.20 -12.19 18.23
N GLU A 46 -5.04 -11.33 18.81
CA GLU A 46 -6.17 -10.75 18.11
C GLU A 46 -5.69 -9.65 17.16
N LEU A 47 -5.99 -9.81 15.87
CA LEU A 47 -5.67 -8.83 14.83
C LEU A 47 -6.81 -7.83 14.62
N PHE A 48 -8.04 -8.21 14.99
CA PHE A 48 -9.22 -7.35 14.90
C PHE A 48 -9.93 -7.21 16.24
N VAL A 49 -10.36 -6.00 16.54
CA VAL A 49 -11.30 -5.71 17.61
C VAL A 49 -12.71 -5.74 17.04
N ARG A 50 -13.56 -6.60 17.58
CA ARG A 50 -14.96 -6.72 17.17
C ARG A 50 -15.79 -5.66 17.88
N GLY A 51 -16.23 -4.63 17.17
CA GLY A 51 -17.11 -3.59 17.71
C GLY A 51 -18.18 -3.18 16.70
N ASN A 52 -19.41 -2.90 17.16
CA ASN A 52 -20.52 -2.29 16.42
C ASN A 52 -20.61 -2.64 14.92
N LYS A 53 -20.57 -3.94 14.54
CA LYS A 53 -20.65 -4.45 13.16
C LYS A 53 -19.44 -4.11 12.26
N LYS A 54 -18.34 -3.55 12.80
CA LYS A 54 -17.11 -3.27 12.05
C LYS A 54 -15.94 -4.11 12.56
N MET A 55 -15.10 -4.52 11.64
CA MET A 55 -13.83 -5.17 11.91
C MET A 55 -12.73 -4.10 11.93
N VAL A 56 -12.39 -3.61 13.11
CA VAL A 56 -11.35 -2.60 13.29
C VAL A 56 -10.04 -3.29 13.66
N LEU A 57 -8.94 -2.89 13.06
CA LEU A 57 -7.62 -3.46 13.41
C LEU A 57 -7.28 -3.17 14.87
N SER A 58 -6.77 -4.18 15.57
CA SER A 58 -6.08 -4.01 16.85
C SER A 58 -4.71 -3.35 16.63
N PRO A 59 -4.00 -2.88 17.67
CA PRO A 59 -2.62 -2.42 17.52
C PRO A 59 -1.70 -3.46 16.87
N ALA A 60 -1.86 -4.73 17.24
CA ALA A 60 -1.14 -5.84 16.61
C ALA A 60 -1.56 -6.03 15.14
N GLY A 61 -2.85 -5.87 14.83
CA GLY A 61 -3.36 -5.92 13.47
C GLY A 61 -2.81 -4.83 12.58
N VAL A 62 -2.67 -3.61 13.08
CA VAL A 62 -2.03 -2.49 12.36
C VAL A 62 -0.58 -2.82 12.02
N GLN A 63 0.17 -3.32 12.99
CA GLN A 63 1.55 -3.75 12.77
C GLN A 63 1.62 -4.90 11.77
N PHE A 64 0.80 -5.92 11.95
CA PHE A 64 0.77 -7.09 11.08
C PHE A 64 0.36 -6.75 9.64
N LEU A 65 -0.48 -5.74 9.43
CA LEU A 65 -0.91 -5.31 8.09
C LEU A 65 0.27 -4.88 7.22
N SER A 66 1.23 -4.17 7.78
CA SER A 66 2.44 -3.77 7.05
C SER A 66 3.27 -4.98 6.62
N TYR A 67 3.45 -5.95 7.51
CA TYR A 67 4.16 -7.19 7.20
C TYR A 67 3.40 -8.05 6.18
N ALA A 68 2.09 -8.20 6.32
CA ALA A 68 1.28 -8.96 5.38
C ALA A 68 1.40 -8.43 3.95
N ARG A 69 1.35 -7.10 3.78
CA ARG A 69 1.55 -6.45 2.48
C ARG A 69 2.95 -6.67 1.92
N ARG A 70 3.97 -6.52 2.75
CA ARG A 70 5.37 -6.75 2.35
C ARG A 70 5.62 -8.19 1.93
N ILE A 71 5.06 -9.16 2.63
CA ILE A 71 5.18 -10.59 2.28
C ILE A 71 4.54 -10.85 0.91
N LEU A 72 3.33 -10.34 0.66
CA LEU A 72 2.67 -10.50 -0.63
C LEU A 72 3.44 -9.81 -1.76
N SER A 73 3.94 -8.60 -1.53
CA SER A 73 4.77 -7.87 -2.49
C SER A 73 6.06 -8.62 -2.82
N LEU A 74 6.75 -9.15 -1.82
CA LEU A 74 7.98 -9.93 -2.02
C LEU A 74 7.71 -11.25 -2.76
N ALA A 75 6.58 -11.91 -2.47
CA ALA A 75 6.19 -13.11 -3.19
C ALA A 75 5.91 -12.84 -4.66
N GLU A 76 5.32 -11.70 -4.98
CA GLU A 76 5.08 -11.29 -6.38
C GLU A 76 6.38 -10.89 -7.08
N GLU A 77 7.26 -10.14 -6.40
CA GLU A 77 8.60 -9.82 -6.90
C GLU A 77 9.40 -11.10 -7.23
N ALA A 78 9.36 -12.08 -6.35
CA ALA A 78 10.04 -13.37 -6.59
C ALA A 78 9.51 -14.08 -7.84
N LYS A 79 8.19 -14.06 -8.09
CA LYS A 79 7.62 -14.62 -9.32
C LYS A 79 8.10 -13.86 -10.56
N GLN A 80 8.09 -12.52 -10.49
CA GLN A 80 8.52 -11.67 -11.61
C GLN A 80 10.02 -11.86 -11.93
N ALA A 81 10.86 -12.02 -10.92
CA ALA A 81 12.29 -12.28 -11.10
C ALA A 81 12.58 -13.56 -11.90
N LEU A 82 11.68 -14.54 -11.86
CA LEU A 82 11.79 -15.78 -12.64
C LEU A 82 11.31 -15.62 -14.09
N HIS A 83 10.60 -14.55 -14.41
CA HIS A 83 10.03 -14.27 -15.72
C HIS A 83 10.37 -12.84 -16.20
N PRO A 84 11.66 -12.48 -16.36
CA PRO A 84 12.11 -11.10 -16.57
C PRO A 84 11.71 -10.51 -17.94
N THR A 85 11.14 -11.31 -18.84
CA THR A 85 10.87 -10.90 -20.23
C THR A 85 9.63 -10.00 -20.39
N THR A 86 8.79 -9.87 -19.37
CA THR A 86 7.60 -9.03 -19.48
C THR A 86 7.39 -8.28 -18.14
N PRO A 87 7.79 -7.00 -18.05
CA PRO A 87 7.45 -6.19 -16.89
C PRO A 87 5.93 -6.15 -16.72
N GLY A 88 5.42 -6.77 -15.69
CA GLY A 88 4.01 -6.82 -15.36
C GLY A 88 3.83 -6.60 -13.86
N GLY A 89 2.60 -6.56 -13.39
CA GLY A 89 2.25 -6.39 -11.98
C GLY A 89 1.49 -5.11 -11.71
N SER A 90 1.41 -4.70 -10.44
CA SER A 90 0.71 -3.49 -10.01
C SER A 90 1.69 -2.49 -9.40
N LEU A 91 1.53 -1.22 -9.73
CA LEU A 91 2.24 -0.09 -9.14
C LEU A 91 1.22 0.80 -8.40
N ARG A 92 1.30 0.85 -7.08
CA ARG A 92 0.49 1.75 -6.24
C ARG A 92 1.30 3.02 -5.96
N LEU A 93 1.04 4.05 -6.74
CA LEU A 93 1.75 5.31 -6.70
C LEU A 93 0.93 6.35 -5.93
N GLY A 94 1.55 6.99 -4.94
CA GLY A 94 1.00 8.14 -4.25
C GLY A 94 1.53 9.44 -4.81
N ALA A 95 0.71 10.51 -4.83
CA ALA A 95 1.18 11.85 -5.15
C ALA A 95 0.32 12.91 -4.46
N MET A 96 0.91 14.07 -4.21
CA MET A 96 0.12 15.24 -3.85
C MET A 96 -0.75 15.66 -5.04
N GLU A 97 -1.92 16.20 -4.79
CA GLU A 97 -2.91 16.55 -5.82
C GLU A 97 -2.33 17.44 -6.92
N ALA A 98 -1.60 18.50 -6.56
CA ALA A 98 -0.96 19.40 -7.52
C ALA A 98 0.07 18.69 -8.40
N THR A 99 0.87 17.78 -7.82
CA THR A 99 1.86 16.98 -8.56
C THR A 99 1.16 15.96 -9.47
N ALA A 100 0.11 15.30 -8.97
CA ALA A 100 -0.68 14.36 -9.75
C ALA A 100 -1.33 15.03 -10.98
N ALA A 101 -1.86 16.23 -10.80
CA ALA A 101 -2.52 16.97 -11.89
C ALA A 101 -1.55 17.58 -12.93
N SER A 102 -0.40 18.09 -12.47
CA SER A 102 0.49 18.90 -13.33
C SER A 102 1.70 18.14 -13.89
N ARG A 103 2.27 17.21 -13.11
CA ARG A 103 3.56 16.57 -13.44
C ARG A 103 3.45 15.13 -13.89
N LEU A 104 2.51 14.37 -13.32
CA LEU A 104 2.41 12.94 -13.59
C LEU A 104 1.80 12.55 -14.94
N PRO A 105 0.82 13.24 -15.55
CA PRO A 105 0.15 12.75 -16.73
C PRO A 105 1.10 12.38 -17.88
N PRO A 106 2.06 13.24 -18.29
CA PRO A 106 2.97 12.91 -19.39
C PRO A 106 3.92 11.74 -19.03
N LEU A 107 4.33 11.64 -17.76
CA LEU A 107 5.19 10.56 -17.29
C LEU A 107 4.46 9.22 -17.27
N LEU A 108 3.23 9.19 -16.74
CA LEU A 108 2.41 7.99 -16.70
C LEU A 108 2.04 7.51 -18.10
N THR A 109 1.73 8.43 -19.03
CA THR A 109 1.48 8.08 -20.42
C THR A 109 2.68 7.40 -21.05
N ARG A 110 3.89 7.97 -20.87
CA ARG A 110 5.12 7.39 -21.39
C ARG A 110 5.44 6.04 -20.73
N PHE A 111 5.26 5.93 -19.44
CA PHE A 111 5.46 4.68 -18.70
C PHE A 111 4.51 3.58 -19.18
N GLN A 112 3.22 3.88 -19.36
CA GLN A 112 2.23 2.94 -19.85
C GLN A 112 2.50 2.46 -21.27
N GLN A 113 3.08 3.32 -22.12
CA GLN A 113 3.53 2.92 -23.47
C GLN A 113 4.71 1.95 -23.41
N GLN A 114 5.62 2.10 -22.47
CA GLN A 114 6.79 1.24 -22.30
C GLN A 114 6.47 -0.06 -21.55
N CYS A 115 5.54 0.00 -20.60
CA CYS A 115 5.16 -1.09 -19.72
C CYS A 115 3.63 -1.29 -19.70
N PRO A 116 3.02 -1.69 -20.84
CA PRO A 116 1.54 -1.75 -20.97
C PRO A 116 0.89 -2.81 -20.07
N GLN A 117 1.66 -3.72 -19.52
CA GLN A 117 1.19 -4.80 -18.65
C GLN A 117 1.28 -4.45 -17.15
N VAL A 118 1.69 -3.22 -16.82
CA VAL A 118 1.73 -2.75 -15.44
C VAL A 118 0.43 -2.01 -15.13
N ASP A 119 -0.31 -2.50 -14.15
CA ASP A 119 -1.48 -1.84 -13.61
C ASP A 119 -1.04 -0.71 -12.67
N ILE A 120 -1.41 0.55 -13.00
CA ILE A 120 -1.07 1.70 -12.17
C ILE A 120 -2.31 2.14 -11.39
N THR A 121 -2.19 2.15 -10.08
CA THR A 121 -3.16 2.80 -9.18
C THR A 121 -2.55 4.08 -8.65
N LEU A 122 -3.13 5.23 -8.99
CA LEU A 122 -2.71 6.53 -8.47
C LEU A 122 -3.63 6.97 -7.33
N ILE A 123 -3.02 7.31 -6.18
CA ILE A 123 -3.71 7.77 -4.98
C ILE A 123 -3.22 9.18 -4.65
N THR A 124 -4.16 10.12 -4.50
CA THR A 124 -3.82 11.50 -4.14
C THR A 124 -4.14 11.74 -2.66
N GLN A 125 -3.13 12.19 -1.92
CA GLN A 125 -3.22 12.46 -0.49
C GLN A 125 -2.18 13.51 -0.06
N PRO A 126 -2.31 14.11 1.14
CA PRO A 126 -1.27 14.94 1.73
C PRO A 126 0.02 14.14 2.02
N THR A 127 1.18 14.82 1.99
CA THR A 127 2.52 14.25 2.21
C THR A 127 2.58 13.27 3.37
N ARG A 128 2.01 13.61 4.54
CA ARG A 128 2.05 12.75 5.73
C ARG A 128 1.41 11.38 5.48
N GLN A 129 0.23 11.36 4.88
CA GLN A 129 -0.50 10.13 4.59
C GLN A 129 0.18 9.30 3.50
N LEU A 130 0.77 9.97 2.51
CA LEU A 130 1.56 9.32 1.46
C LEU A 130 2.82 8.66 2.02
N THR A 131 3.54 9.37 2.89
CA THR A 131 4.73 8.83 3.57
C THR A 131 4.37 7.61 4.44
N GLU A 132 3.29 7.71 5.22
CA GLU A 132 2.78 6.59 6.00
C GLU A 132 2.34 5.42 5.11
N GLY A 133 1.73 5.71 3.96
CA GLY A 133 1.35 4.71 2.96
C GLY A 133 2.55 3.91 2.45
N VAL A 134 3.69 4.54 2.21
CA VAL A 134 4.92 3.84 1.80
C VAL A 134 5.51 3.04 2.96
N LEU A 135 5.57 3.60 4.17
CA LEU A 135 6.06 2.90 5.36
C LEU A 135 5.27 1.63 5.67
N THR A 136 3.96 1.68 5.48
CA THR A 136 3.06 0.53 5.73
C THR A 136 2.88 -0.39 4.51
N ALA A 137 3.65 -0.16 3.44
CA ALA A 137 3.51 -0.86 2.15
C ALA A 137 2.07 -0.85 1.57
N ALA A 138 1.30 0.19 1.88
CA ALA A 138 0.04 0.49 1.22
C ALA A 138 0.29 1.13 -0.17
N LEU A 139 1.42 1.83 -0.31
CA LEU A 139 1.95 2.38 -1.55
C LEU A 139 3.33 1.79 -1.81
N ASP A 140 3.67 1.63 -3.08
CA ASP A 140 4.99 1.17 -3.51
C ASP A 140 5.97 2.34 -3.61
N ALA A 141 5.47 3.52 -4.00
CA ALA A 141 6.22 4.77 -4.04
C ALA A 141 5.28 5.97 -3.86
N ALA A 142 5.84 7.12 -3.49
CA ALA A 142 5.08 8.37 -3.44
C ALA A 142 5.93 9.58 -3.84
N LEU A 143 5.30 10.52 -4.57
CA LEU A 143 5.87 11.84 -4.83
C LEU A 143 5.33 12.81 -3.78
N VAL A 144 6.24 13.30 -2.96
CA VAL A 144 5.92 14.14 -1.80
C VAL A 144 6.81 15.38 -1.78
N CYS A 145 6.33 16.44 -1.15
CA CYS A 145 7.16 17.59 -0.80
C CYS A 145 7.57 17.43 0.67
N LEU A 146 8.85 17.19 0.91
CA LEU A 146 9.38 17.07 2.26
C LEU A 146 9.93 18.42 2.71
N PRO A 147 9.64 18.87 3.94
CA PRO A 147 10.25 20.07 4.49
C PRO A 147 11.75 19.84 4.71
N PRO A 148 12.57 20.90 4.74
CA PRO A 148 13.96 20.78 5.11
C PRO A 148 14.08 20.34 6.57
N GLY A 149 14.94 19.37 6.83
CA GLY A 149 15.34 18.96 8.16
C GLY A 149 16.31 20.00 8.78
N ALA A 150 16.74 19.73 10.01
CA ALA A 150 17.66 20.60 10.73
C ALA A 150 19.04 20.75 10.04
N ASP A 151 19.43 19.79 9.23
CA ASP A 151 20.66 19.73 8.41
C ASP A 151 20.48 20.30 6.99
N GLY A 152 19.29 20.84 6.68
CA GLY A 152 18.94 21.36 5.35
C GLY A 152 18.62 20.28 4.31
N GLN A 153 18.71 19.00 4.67
CA GLN A 153 18.26 17.89 3.82
C GLN A 153 16.75 17.66 4.00
N PRO A 154 16.06 17.07 3.00
CA PRO A 154 14.66 16.72 3.16
C PRO A 154 14.42 15.79 4.36
N ALA A 155 13.45 16.13 5.21
CA ALA A 155 13.10 15.34 6.40
C ALA A 155 12.39 14.04 6.00
N CYS A 156 13.17 13.04 5.58
CA CYS A 156 12.68 11.72 5.20
C CYS A 156 12.83 10.74 6.37
N PRO A 157 11.83 9.89 6.68
CA PRO A 157 12.00 8.78 7.61
C PRO A 157 13.17 7.88 7.22
N ALA A 158 13.95 7.44 8.22
CA ALA A 158 15.16 6.65 8.00
C ALA A 158 14.91 5.29 7.31
N GLU A 159 13.68 4.79 7.43
CA GLU A 159 13.24 3.54 6.82
C GLU A 159 12.92 3.65 5.34
N LEU A 160 12.89 4.87 4.78
CA LEU A 160 12.56 5.13 3.38
C LEU A 160 13.78 5.60 2.60
N ALA A 161 13.89 5.12 1.36
CA ALA A 161 14.78 5.70 0.38
C ALA A 161 14.14 6.98 -0.20
N PHE A 162 14.92 8.03 -0.33
CA PHE A 162 14.51 9.30 -0.93
C PHE A 162 15.39 9.67 -2.13
N THR A 163 14.75 10.11 -3.21
CA THR A 163 15.43 10.63 -4.39
C THR A 163 14.79 11.96 -4.77
N PRO A 164 15.54 13.08 -4.80
CA PRO A 164 15.01 14.34 -5.29
C PRO A 164 14.72 14.25 -6.79
N VAL A 165 13.50 14.59 -7.19
CA VAL A 165 13.04 14.52 -8.59
C VAL A 165 13.04 15.92 -9.23
N PHE A 166 12.59 16.94 -8.49
CA PHE A 166 12.59 18.34 -8.90
C PHE A 166 12.48 19.26 -7.68
N TYR A 167 12.78 20.54 -7.92
CA TYR A 167 12.64 21.60 -6.91
C TYR A 167 11.57 22.59 -7.37
N GLU A 168 10.76 23.08 -6.44
CA GLU A 168 9.76 24.12 -6.67
C GLU A 168 10.04 25.31 -5.75
N THR A 169 9.90 26.50 -6.31
CA THR A 169 9.97 27.76 -5.53
C THR A 169 8.57 28.13 -5.09
N LEU A 170 8.33 28.19 -3.79
CA LEU A 170 7.08 28.70 -3.23
C LEU A 170 7.15 30.23 -3.23
N MET A 171 6.19 30.87 -3.88
CA MET A 171 6.00 32.32 -3.84
C MET A 171 4.67 32.63 -3.12
N LEU A 172 4.72 33.58 -2.19
CA LEU A 172 3.54 34.19 -1.62
C LEU A 172 3.02 35.25 -2.60
N VAL A 173 1.76 35.14 -3.00
CA VAL A 173 1.07 36.11 -3.86
C VAL A 173 0.05 36.84 -3.03
#